data_3a659827279345c1586322fd1b278804
#
_entry.id   3a659827279345c1586322fd1b278804
#
_cell.length_a   1.000
_cell.length_b   1.000
_cell.length_c   1.000
_cell.angle_alpha   90.00
_cell.angle_beta   90.00
_cell.angle_gamma   90.00
#
_symmetry.space_group_name_H-M   'P 1'
#
loop_
_entity.id
_entity.type
_entity.pdbx_description
1 polymer ?
#
loop_
_entity_poly.entity_id
_entity_poly.type
_entity_poly.pdbx_seq_one_letter_code
_entity_poly.pdbx_strand_id
1 'polypeptide(L)'
;MDESLKNFKQKPIIERLVLFIMSFVFWLLLVWPVSPIDGQLIIGDIAAGVVVSVFVALVMHEIIRVRFIRLVNPRSWFWLLVFMFVFNYYVIKGGLDVSYRVLHPRMPIRPGIVRIKSVLKTETGMSVLANCITLTPGTLTIDVTEDSVFYIHWIN
;
A
#
# COMPACT_ATOMS: atom_id res chain seq x y z
N MET A 1 29.59 -19.03 10.44
CA MET A 1 28.53 -18.32 11.21
C MET A 1 28.70 -16.80 11.17
N ASP A 2 29.58 -16.24 10.34
CA ASP A 2 29.96 -14.80 10.39
C ASP A 2 29.60 -13.98 9.12
N GLU A 3 29.33 -14.61 7.98
CA GLU A 3 28.92 -13.88 6.76
C GLU A 3 27.45 -13.47 6.73
N SER A 4 26.58 -14.25 7.38
CA SER A 4 25.15 -13.93 7.48
C SER A 4 24.89 -12.71 8.38
N LEU A 5 25.71 -12.51 9.41
CA LEU A 5 25.62 -11.38 10.34
C LEU A 5 26.18 -10.08 9.74
N LYS A 6 27.21 -10.16 8.87
CA LYS A 6 27.73 -8.99 8.14
C LYS A 6 26.75 -8.47 7.10
N ASN A 7 26.03 -9.36 6.41
CA ASN A 7 24.97 -8.96 5.46
C ASN A 7 23.75 -8.33 6.14
N PHE A 8 23.53 -8.60 7.44
CA PHE A 8 22.43 -7.99 8.19
C PHE A 8 22.72 -6.54 8.60
N LYS A 9 24.00 -6.17 8.80
CA LYS A 9 24.41 -4.83 9.24
C LYS A 9 24.53 -3.78 8.12
N GLN A 10 24.64 -4.18 6.85
CA GLN A 10 24.77 -3.23 5.72
C GLN A 10 23.45 -2.76 5.12
N LYS A 11 22.32 -3.40 5.45
CA LYS A 11 21.00 -3.08 4.90
C LYS A 11 20.37 -1.75 5.36
N PRO A 12 20.57 -1.26 6.61
CA PRO A 12 19.87 -0.06 7.06
C PRO A 12 20.26 1.22 6.31
N ILE A 13 21.50 1.33 5.83
CA ILE A 13 21.97 2.53 5.13
C ILE A 13 21.32 2.65 3.75
N ILE A 14 21.25 1.54 3.02
CA ILE A 14 20.63 1.51 1.68
C ILE A 14 19.12 1.80 1.80
N GLU A 15 18.46 1.24 2.79
CA GLU A 15 17.02 1.47 3.02
C GLU A 15 16.74 2.94 3.38
N ARG A 16 17.57 3.56 4.23
CA ARG A 16 17.48 4.99 4.55
C ARG A 16 17.74 5.87 3.34
N LEU A 17 18.72 5.52 2.52
CA LEU A 17 19.03 6.27 1.29
C LEU A 17 17.85 6.19 0.29
N VAL A 18 17.25 5.03 0.12
CA VAL A 18 16.09 4.85 -0.76
C VAL A 18 14.89 5.64 -0.23
N LEU A 19 14.62 5.61 1.07
CA LEU A 19 13.56 6.41 1.70
C LEU A 19 13.80 7.90 1.50
N PHE A 20 15.04 8.37 1.70
CA PHE A 20 15.41 9.76 1.46
C PHE A 20 15.14 10.16 0.00
N ILE A 21 15.66 9.39 -0.97
CA ILE A 21 15.48 9.68 -2.40
C ILE A 21 13.99 9.69 -2.77
N MET A 22 13.21 8.70 -2.33
CA MET A 22 11.79 8.63 -2.63
C MET A 22 11.02 9.81 -2.03
N SER A 23 11.29 10.15 -0.78
CA SER A 23 10.65 11.30 -0.11
C SER A 23 11.03 12.61 -0.77
N PHE A 24 12.27 12.76 -1.17
CA PHE A 24 12.75 13.96 -1.85
C PHE A 24 12.15 14.12 -3.25
N VAL A 25 12.11 13.04 -4.03
CA VAL A 25 11.42 13.04 -5.33
C VAL A 25 9.94 13.36 -5.16
N PHE A 26 9.28 12.75 -4.18
CA PHE A 26 7.88 13.04 -3.89
C PHE A 26 7.65 14.50 -3.50
N TRP A 27 8.55 15.08 -2.67
CA TRP A 27 8.52 16.51 -2.32
C TRP A 27 8.65 17.39 -3.55
N LEU A 28 9.61 17.11 -4.44
CA LEU A 28 9.82 17.89 -5.68
C LEU A 28 8.61 17.83 -6.60
N LEU A 29 7.92 16.69 -6.68
CA LEU A 29 6.70 16.53 -7.46
C LEU A 29 5.51 17.27 -6.85
N LEU A 30 5.44 17.36 -5.51
CA LEU A 30 4.34 18.00 -4.80
C LEU A 30 4.47 19.51 -4.77
N VAL A 31 5.67 20.03 -4.45
CA VAL A 31 5.90 21.46 -4.24
C VAL A 31 6.22 22.18 -5.55
N TRP A 32 6.77 21.45 -6.55
CA TRP A 32 7.21 22.00 -7.84
C TRP A 32 8.06 23.26 -7.65
N PRO A 33 9.33 23.16 -7.19
CA PRO A 33 10.14 24.27 -6.69
C PRO A 33 10.67 25.17 -7.82
N VAL A 34 9.78 25.56 -8.73
CA VAL A 34 10.06 26.47 -9.84
C VAL A 34 9.09 27.64 -9.78
N SER A 35 9.60 28.86 -9.71
CA SER A 35 8.79 30.06 -9.72
C SER A 35 7.98 30.17 -11.03
N PRO A 36 6.65 30.33 -10.96
CA PRO A 36 5.82 30.46 -12.16
C PRO A 36 6.04 31.80 -12.90
N ILE A 37 6.71 32.77 -12.29
CA ILE A 37 6.94 34.11 -12.87
C ILE A 37 8.25 34.16 -13.62
N ASP A 38 9.35 33.68 -12.99
CA ASP A 38 10.72 33.84 -13.54
C ASP A 38 11.35 32.53 -13.99
N GLY A 39 10.68 31.40 -13.79
CA GLY A 39 11.24 30.07 -14.09
C GLY A 39 12.46 29.70 -13.24
N GLN A 40 12.76 30.47 -12.18
CA GLN A 40 13.91 30.22 -11.32
C GLN A 40 13.60 29.18 -10.26
N LEU A 41 14.64 28.41 -9.87
CA LEU A 41 14.54 27.46 -8.79
C LEU A 41 14.44 28.17 -7.44
N ILE A 42 13.43 27.82 -6.65
CA ILE A 42 13.25 28.33 -5.29
C ILE A 42 14.11 27.48 -4.34
N ILE A 43 15.30 28.02 -4.02
CA ILE A 43 16.29 27.30 -3.19
C ILE A 43 15.71 26.94 -1.81
N GLY A 44 14.84 27.80 -1.26
CA GLY A 44 14.15 27.55 0.02
C GLY A 44 13.32 26.25 0.00
N ASP A 45 12.59 26.00 -1.07
CA ASP A 45 11.76 24.79 -1.22
C ASP A 45 12.60 23.53 -1.36
N ILE A 46 13.73 23.64 -2.06
CA ILE A 46 14.69 22.54 -2.18
C ILE A 46 15.31 22.22 -0.81
N ALA A 47 15.76 23.26 -0.08
CA ALA A 47 16.33 23.09 1.25
C ALA A 47 15.32 22.47 2.23
N ALA A 48 14.08 22.95 2.22
CA ALA A 48 13.00 22.38 3.01
C ALA A 48 12.76 20.91 2.65
N GLY A 49 12.76 20.58 1.35
CA GLY A 49 12.63 19.21 0.87
C GLY A 49 13.73 18.28 1.37
N VAL A 50 14.98 18.73 1.38
CA VAL A 50 16.10 17.97 1.95
C VAL A 50 15.89 17.70 3.44
N VAL A 51 15.55 18.73 4.23
CA VAL A 51 15.34 18.60 5.68
C VAL A 51 14.20 17.63 5.98
N VAL A 52 13.05 17.79 5.32
CA VAL A 52 11.89 16.91 5.49
C VAL A 52 12.23 15.46 5.08
N SER A 53 12.94 15.26 3.96
CA SER A 53 13.30 13.94 3.48
C SER A 53 14.29 13.22 4.40
N VAL A 54 15.23 13.96 5.00
CA VAL A 54 16.13 13.41 6.04
C VAL A 54 15.33 12.99 7.26
N PHE A 55 14.42 13.84 7.73
CA PHE A 55 13.57 13.52 8.88
C PHE A 55 12.72 12.26 8.61
N VAL A 56 12.05 12.19 7.46
CA VAL A 56 11.27 11.02 7.05
C VAL A 56 12.14 9.77 6.98
N ALA A 57 13.34 9.84 6.39
CA ALA A 57 14.24 8.72 6.28
C ALA A 57 14.70 8.19 7.65
N LEU A 58 14.90 9.08 8.63
CA LEU A 58 15.31 8.69 9.98
C LEU A 58 14.15 8.07 10.79
N VAL A 59 12.97 8.68 10.75
CA VAL A 59 11.82 8.25 11.56
C VAL A 59 11.13 7.03 10.93
N MET A 60 10.89 7.06 9.63
CA MET A 60 10.14 6.00 8.95
C MET A 60 10.95 4.71 8.76
N HIS A 61 12.27 4.75 8.80
CA HIS A 61 13.09 3.56 8.70
C HIS A 61 12.76 2.49 9.75
N GLU A 62 12.38 2.88 10.96
CA GLU A 62 12.01 1.95 12.02
C GLU A 62 10.58 1.40 11.84
N ILE A 63 9.68 2.20 11.29
CA ILE A 63 8.27 1.87 11.12
C ILE A 63 8.05 1.08 9.83
N ILE A 64 8.67 1.52 8.74
CA ILE A 64 8.48 0.93 7.40
C ILE A 64 9.59 -0.10 7.15
N ARG A 65 9.44 -1.31 7.66
CA ARG A 65 10.26 -2.48 7.27
C ARG A 65 9.90 -3.02 5.88
N VAL A 66 9.53 -2.14 4.96
CA VAL A 66 9.22 -2.54 3.59
C VAL A 66 10.53 -2.87 2.87
N ARG A 67 10.66 -4.08 2.35
CA ARG A 67 11.76 -4.47 1.47
C ARG A 67 11.64 -3.72 0.14
N PHE A 68 12.07 -2.44 0.11
CA PHE A 68 12.09 -1.61 -1.10
C PHE A 68 12.86 -2.24 -2.26
N ILE A 69 13.81 -3.16 -1.99
CA ILE A 69 14.51 -3.95 -3.01
C ILE A 69 13.53 -4.71 -3.93
N ARG A 70 12.34 -5.08 -3.44
CA ARG A 70 11.32 -5.70 -4.29
C ARG A 70 10.65 -4.72 -5.25
N LEU A 71 10.62 -3.42 -4.94
CA LEU A 71 10.08 -2.39 -5.82
C LEU A 71 11.00 -2.09 -7.02
N VAL A 72 12.30 -2.42 -6.92
CA VAL A 72 13.25 -2.25 -8.04
C VAL A 72 13.13 -3.38 -9.07
N ASN A 73 12.46 -4.48 -8.74
CA ASN A 73 12.32 -5.60 -9.64
C ASN A 73 11.18 -5.36 -10.66
N PRO A 74 11.46 -5.28 -11.98
CA PRO A 74 10.45 -5.02 -13.01
C PRO A 74 9.34 -6.10 -13.05
N ARG A 75 9.67 -7.32 -12.65
CA ARG A 75 8.68 -8.40 -12.53
C ARG A 75 7.61 -8.09 -11.46
N SER A 76 7.98 -7.39 -10.39
CA SER A 76 7.03 -6.98 -9.34
C SER A 76 6.07 -5.92 -9.86
N TRP A 77 6.53 -5.01 -10.72
CA TRP A 77 5.69 -4.00 -11.36
C TRP A 77 4.68 -4.62 -12.33
N PHE A 78 5.10 -5.63 -13.10
CA PHE A 78 4.19 -6.35 -13.98
C PHE A 78 3.05 -7.01 -13.18
N TRP A 79 3.39 -7.73 -12.10
CA TRP A 79 2.36 -8.34 -11.25
C TRP A 79 1.50 -7.34 -10.51
N LEU A 80 2.05 -6.18 -10.13
CA LEU A 80 1.28 -5.09 -9.54
C LEU A 80 0.25 -4.55 -10.55
N LEU A 81 0.64 -4.34 -11.79
CA LEU A 81 -0.29 -3.91 -12.84
C LEU A 81 -1.39 -4.95 -13.07
N VAL A 82 -1.05 -6.22 -13.21
CA VAL A 82 -2.04 -7.31 -13.34
C VAL A 82 -3.00 -7.30 -12.14
N PHE A 83 -2.46 -7.19 -10.93
CA PHE A 83 -3.27 -7.10 -9.71
C PHE A 83 -4.22 -5.89 -9.76
N MET A 84 -3.74 -4.70 -10.15
CA MET A 84 -4.57 -3.50 -10.26
C MET A 84 -5.73 -3.70 -11.24
N PHE A 85 -5.50 -4.28 -12.41
CA PHE A 85 -6.57 -4.55 -13.37
C PHE A 85 -7.60 -5.56 -12.84
N VAL A 86 -7.13 -6.67 -12.28
CA VAL A 86 -8.00 -7.71 -11.70
C VAL A 86 -8.80 -7.15 -10.54
N PHE A 87 -8.16 -6.42 -9.63
CA PHE A 87 -8.80 -5.80 -8.48
C PHE A 87 -9.90 -4.81 -8.90
N ASN A 88 -9.59 -3.88 -9.82
CA ASN A 88 -10.58 -2.93 -10.32
C ASN A 88 -11.77 -3.62 -11.00
N TYR A 89 -11.53 -4.69 -11.75
CA TYR A 89 -12.62 -5.49 -12.33
C TYR A 89 -13.58 -6.02 -11.26
N TYR A 90 -13.04 -6.59 -10.16
CA TYR A 90 -13.88 -7.11 -9.07
C TYR A 90 -14.56 -6.00 -8.27
N VAL A 91 -13.93 -4.84 -8.07
CA VAL A 91 -14.54 -3.67 -7.43
C VAL A 91 -15.74 -3.18 -8.24
N ILE A 92 -15.59 -3.04 -9.55
CA ILE A 92 -16.69 -2.62 -10.44
C ILE A 92 -17.83 -3.65 -10.43
N LYS A 93 -17.48 -4.94 -10.55
CA LYS A 93 -18.47 -6.02 -10.52
C LYS A 93 -19.23 -6.05 -9.19
N GLY A 94 -18.53 -5.93 -8.05
CA GLY A 94 -19.15 -5.85 -6.73
C GLY A 94 -20.02 -4.61 -6.57
N GLY A 95 -19.56 -3.47 -7.07
CA GLY A 95 -20.36 -2.23 -7.09
C GLY A 95 -21.66 -2.37 -7.86
N LEU A 96 -21.62 -3.00 -9.02
CA LEU A 96 -22.83 -3.26 -9.83
C LEU A 96 -23.80 -4.23 -9.12
N ASP A 97 -23.26 -5.30 -8.49
CA ASP A 97 -24.09 -6.25 -7.73
C ASP A 97 -24.77 -5.58 -6.53
N VAL A 98 -24.04 -4.79 -5.75
CA VAL A 98 -24.61 -4.02 -4.62
C VAL A 98 -25.64 -3.01 -5.11
N SER A 99 -25.33 -2.27 -6.18
CA SER A 99 -26.27 -1.31 -6.78
C SER A 99 -27.57 -1.99 -7.25
N TYR A 100 -27.45 -3.13 -7.89
CA TYR A 100 -28.62 -3.93 -8.28
C TYR A 100 -29.47 -4.32 -7.07
N ARG A 101 -28.85 -4.79 -5.98
CA ARG A 101 -29.57 -5.22 -4.76
C ARG A 101 -30.27 -4.06 -4.07
N VAL A 102 -29.60 -2.89 -4.01
CA VAL A 102 -30.19 -1.68 -3.39
C VAL A 102 -31.37 -1.14 -4.20
N LEU A 103 -31.27 -1.16 -5.53
CA LEU A 103 -32.32 -0.69 -6.42
C LEU A 103 -33.48 -1.69 -6.58
N HIS A 104 -33.23 -2.96 -6.22
CA HIS A 104 -34.26 -3.99 -6.39
C HIS A 104 -35.34 -3.87 -5.30
N PRO A 105 -36.64 -3.84 -5.65
CA PRO A 105 -37.75 -3.63 -4.68
C PRO A 105 -37.77 -4.62 -3.51
N ARG A 106 -37.28 -5.84 -3.72
CA ARG A 106 -37.25 -6.91 -2.68
C ARG A 106 -35.95 -6.92 -1.88
N MET A 107 -34.97 -6.03 -2.20
CA MET A 107 -33.67 -5.94 -1.55
C MET A 107 -33.09 -7.32 -1.17
N PRO A 108 -32.69 -8.16 -2.16
CA PRO A 108 -32.29 -9.55 -1.93
C PRO A 108 -30.89 -9.63 -1.30
N ILE A 109 -30.80 -9.35 0.00
CA ILE A 109 -29.58 -9.45 0.81
C ILE A 109 -29.74 -10.53 1.86
N ARG A 110 -28.64 -11.24 2.17
CA ARG A 110 -28.55 -12.23 3.24
C ARG A 110 -27.24 -12.02 4.00
N PRO A 111 -27.17 -10.96 4.83
CA PRO A 111 -25.94 -10.60 5.51
C PRO A 111 -25.49 -11.71 6.46
N GLY A 112 -24.18 -11.91 6.52
CA GLY A 112 -23.59 -12.91 7.40
C GLY A 112 -22.10 -12.67 7.60
N ILE A 113 -21.51 -13.41 8.53
CA ILE A 113 -20.07 -13.42 8.75
C ILE A 113 -19.53 -14.73 8.21
N VAL A 114 -18.58 -14.65 7.30
CA VAL A 114 -17.87 -15.79 6.73
C VAL A 114 -16.45 -15.86 7.28
N ARG A 115 -15.98 -17.08 7.49
CA ARG A 115 -14.62 -17.36 7.94
C ARG A 115 -13.81 -17.94 6.79
N ILE A 116 -12.70 -17.30 6.44
CA ILE A 116 -11.84 -17.72 5.34
C ILE A 116 -10.40 -17.85 5.85
N LYS A 117 -9.73 -18.95 5.56
CA LYS A 117 -8.30 -19.12 5.84
C LYS A 117 -7.49 -18.73 4.60
N SER A 118 -6.59 -17.77 4.77
CA SER A 118 -5.68 -17.34 3.72
C SER A 118 -4.39 -18.18 3.71
N VAL A 119 -3.75 -18.26 2.54
CA VAL A 119 -2.41 -18.85 2.39
C VAL A 119 -1.29 -17.83 2.63
N LEU A 120 -1.64 -16.56 2.83
CA LEU A 120 -0.68 -15.50 3.10
C LEU A 120 -0.11 -15.65 4.51
N LYS A 121 1.22 -15.52 4.62
CA LYS A 121 1.95 -15.68 5.88
C LYS A 121 2.59 -14.38 6.38
N THR A 122 2.54 -13.31 5.58
CA THR A 122 3.16 -12.04 5.93
C THR A 122 2.10 -11.06 6.43
N GLU A 123 2.38 -10.34 7.51
CA GLU A 123 1.49 -9.32 8.06
C GLU A 123 1.09 -8.28 7.00
N THR A 124 2.07 -7.81 6.20
CA THR A 124 1.80 -6.88 5.10
C THR A 124 0.84 -7.47 4.06
N GLY A 125 1.02 -8.74 3.70
CA GLY A 125 0.14 -9.43 2.74
C GLY A 125 -1.28 -9.58 3.29
N MET A 126 -1.42 -9.94 4.57
CA MET A 126 -2.72 -10.04 5.26
C MET A 126 -3.40 -8.67 5.35
N SER A 127 -2.66 -7.61 5.70
CA SER A 127 -3.19 -6.25 5.76
C SER A 127 -3.67 -5.74 4.40
N VAL A 128 -2.88 -5.99 3.33
CA VAL A 128 -3.28 -5.64 1.96
C VAL A 128 -4.54 -6.40 1.55
N LEU A 129 -4.63 -7.71 1.83
CA LEU A 129 -5.81 -8.50 1.52
C LEU A 129 -7.04 -8.01 2.28
N ALA A 130 -6.92 -7.72 3.59
CA ALA A 130 -7.98 -7.16 4.41
C ALA A 130 -8.54 -5.85 3.84
N ASN A 131 -7.62 -4.96 3.43
CA ASN A 131 -8.00 -3.70 2.79
C ASN A 131 -8.67 -3.91 1.43
N CYS A 132 -8.17 -4.83 0.60
CA CYS A 132 -8.80 -5.15 -0.69
C CYS A 132 -10.22 -5.69 -0.51
N ILE A 133 -10.44 -6.57 0.47
CA ILE A 133 -11.77 -7.08 0.80
C ILE A 133 -12.69 -5.94 1.23
N THR A 134 -12.23 -5.06 2.12
CA THR A 134 -13.03 -3.92 2.62
C THR A 134 -13.31 -2.88 1.54
N LEU A 135 -12.38 -2.66 0.60
CA LEU A 135 -12.58 -1.77 -0.55
C LEU A 135 -13.52 -2.35 -1.61
N THR A 136 -13.78 -3.66 -1.56
CA THR A 136 -14.76 -4.28 -2.47
C THR A 136 -16.16 -4.07 -1.94
N PRO A 137 -17.09 -3.44 -2.71
CA PRO A 137 -18.46 -3.19 -2.26
C PRO A 137 -19.18 -4.47 -1.80
N GLY A 138 -19.85 -4.39 -0.65
CA GLY A 138 -20.60 -5.50 -0.09
C GLY A 138 -19.80 -6.42 0.85
N THR A 139 -18.53 -6.11 1.11
CA THR A 139 -17.69 -6.86 2.04
C THR A 139 -16.95 -5.95 3.01
N LEU A 140 -16.72 -6.42 4.23
CA LEU A 140 -15.99 -5.72 5.28
C LEU A 140 -15.18 -6.74 6.08
N THR A 141 -13.89 -6.57 6.17
CA THR A 141 -13.05 -7.37 7.07
C THR A 141 -13.28 -6.91 8.51
N ILE A 142 -13.74 -7.82 9.36
CA ILE A 142 -14.03 -7.54 10.79
C ILE A 142 -12.79 -7.81 11.62
N ASP A 143 -12.11 -8.94 11.36
CA ASP A 143 -10.95 -9.38 12.13
C ASP A 143 -10.03 -10.27 11.29
N VAL A 144 -8.74 -10.27 11.64
CA VAL A 144 -7.72 -11.12 11.03
C VAL A 144 -6.86 -11.71 12.14
N THR A 145 -6.92 -13.03 12.30
CA THR A 145 -6.13 -13.71 13.33
C THR A 145 -4.70 -13.98 12.87
N GLU A 146 -3.80 -14.22 13.82
CA GLU A 146 -2.39 -14.58 13.58
C GLU A 146 -2.24 -15.85 12.69
N ASP A 147 -3.21 -16.77 12.75
CA ASP A 147 -3.27 -17.97 11.91
C ASP A 147 -3.73 -17.70 10.47
N SER A 148 -3.76 -16.44 10.03
CA SER A 148 -4.21 -16.01 8.69
C SER A 148 -5.68 -16.36 8.41
N VAL A 149 -6.53 -16.34 9.45
CA VAL A 149 -7.97 -16.51 9.33
C VAL A 149 -8.64 -15.15 9.31
N PHE A 150 -9.46 -14.89 8.29
CA PHE A 150 -10.21 -13.67 8.08
C PHE A 150 -11.68 -13.89 8.49
N TYR A 151 -12.24 -12.99 9.26
CA TYR A 151 -13.67 -12.88 9.51
C TYR A 151 -14.19 -11.71 8.71
N ILE A 152 -15.08 -12.00 7.77
CA ILE A 152 -15.54 -11.03 6.77
C ILE A 152 -17.06 -10.95 6.88
N HIS A 153 -17.57 -9.73 7.09
CA HIS A 153 -18.99 -9.46 6.91
C HIS A 153 -19.29 -9.38 5.41
N TRP A 154 -20.33 -10.06 5.00
CA TRP A 154 -20.76 -10.17 3.61
C TRP A 154 -22.28 -9.96 3.52
N ILE A 155 -22.73 -9.18 2.54
CA ILE A 155 -24.15 -8.85 2.36
C ILE A 155 -24.95 -9.85 1.52
N ASN A 156 -24.28 -10.85 0.93
CA ASN A 156 -24.92 -11.83 0.02
C ASN A 156 -25.20 -13.15 0.71
#